data_50db1c7b7bb7eb3e2cc9c61e0f927d40
#
_entry.id   50db1c7b7bb7eb3e2cc9c61e0f927d40
#
_cell.length_a   1.000
_cell.length_b   1.000
_cell.length_c   1.000
_cell.angle_alpha   90.00
_cell.angle_beta   90.00
_cell.angle_gamma   90.00
#
_symmetry.space_group_name_H-M   'P 1'
#
loop_
_entity.id
_entity.type
_entity.pdbx_description
1 polymer ?
#
loop_
_entity_poly.entity_id
_entity_poly.type
_entity_poly.pdbx_seq_one_letter_code
_entity_poly.pdbx_strand_id
1 'polypeptide(L)'
;TKRDLRILGEQFSRQRKLLMLTVADVAHRSGVSPTTVSNLEQGKAVRSDSLLTIARVLQLADTLVAACDPYSTDLGRLRAGQQLPKRVRR
;
A
#
# COMPACT_ATOMS: atom_id res chain seq x y z
N THR A 1 13.82 5.56 -0.55
CA THR A 1 13.04 4.31 -0.44
C THR A 1 12.96 3.82 1.00
N LYS A 2 14.06 3.79 1.72
CA LYS A 2 14.04 3.38 3.14
C LYS A 2 13.19 4.31 3.98
N ARG A 3 13.25 5.61 3.72
CA ARG A 3 12.42 6.59 4.40
C ARG A 3 10.95 6.34 4.12
N ASP A 4 10.61 6.07 2.87
CA ASP A 4 9.22 5.85 2.47
C ASP A 4 8.67 4.56 3.08
N LEU A 5 9.46 3.51 3.13
CA LEU A 5 9.07 2.27 3.79
C LEU A 5 8.82 2.46 5.28
N ARG A 6 9.66 3.26 5.93
CA ARG A 6 9.48 3.55 7.35
C ARG A 6 8.20 4.33 7.60
N ILE A 7 7.96 5.38 6.81
CA ILE A 7 6.76 6.21 6.95
C ILE A 7 5.52 5.37 6.68
N LEU A 8 5.54 4.58 5.62
CA LEU A 8 4.42 3.71 5.27
C LEU A 8 4.13 2.72 6.39
N GLY A 9 5.19 2.12 6.94
CA GLY A 9 5.05 1.18 8.06
C GLY A 9 4.44 1.82 9.29
N GLU A 10 4.86 3.04 9.63
CA GLU A 10 4.28 3.80 10.73
C GLU A 10 2.80 4.09 10.50
N GLN A 11 2.43 4.45 9.28
CA GLN A 11 1.04 4.72 8.93
C GLN A 11 0.19 3.46 9.00
N PHE A 12 0.71 2.33 8.55
CA PHE A 12 0.02 1.05 8.67
C PHE A 12 -0.18 0.65 10.13
N SER A 13 0.83 0.83 10.95
CA SER A 13 0.74 0.58 12.39
C SER A 13 -0.33 1.45 13.03
N ARG A 14 -0.37 2.73 12.66
CA ARG A 14 -1.34 3.68 13.19
C ARG A 14 -2.76 3.30 12.79
N GLN A 15 -2.97 2.94 11.52
CA GLN A 15 -4.27 2.50 11.02
C GLN A 15 -4.74 1.25 11.74
N ARG A 16 -3.83 0.28 11.93
CA ARG A 16 -4.15 -0.94 12.67
C ARG A 16 -4.67 -0.63 14.07
N LYS A 17 -3.99 0.28 14.76
CA LYS A 17 -4.37 0.67 16.12
C LYS A 17 -5.70 1.42 16.16
N LEU A 18 -5.95 2.27 15.16
CA LEU A 18 -7.23 2.96 15.03
C LEU A 18 -8.39 1.99 14.83
N LEU A 19 -8.14 0.87 14.15
CA LEU A 19 -9.12 -0.18 13.95
C LEU A 19 -9.20 -1.15 15.15
N MET A 20 -8.43 -0.90 16.20
CA MET A 20 -8.40 -1.72 17.41
C MET A 20 -7.97 -3.16 17.15
N LEU A 21 -7.04 -3.34 16.21
CA LEU A 21 -6.52 -4.66 15.84
C LEU A 21 -5.10 -4.83 16.35
N THR A 22 -4.79 -6.06 16.80
CA THR A 22 -3.42 -6.44 17.13
C THR A 22 -2.68 -6.90 15.87
N VAL A 23 -1.35 -7.01 15.97
CA VAL A 23 -0.55 -7.63 14.90
C VAL A 23 -1.05 -9.04 14.60
N ALA A 24 -1.37 -9.81 15.65
CA ALA A 24 -1.89 -11.17 15.49
C ALA A 24 -3.22 -11.17 14.75
N ASP A 25 -4.11 -10.22 15.04
CA ASP A 25 -5.40 -10.09 14.35
C ASP A 25 -5.19 -9.86 12.84
N VAL A 26 -4.31 -8.93 12.50
CA VAL A 26 -4.04 -8.61 11.10
C VAL A 26 -3.42 -9.80 10.39
N ALA A 27 -2.46 -10.47 11.03
CA ALA A 27 -1.84 -11.66 10.47
C ALA A 27 -2.86 -12.75 10.21
N HIS A 28 -3.74 -13.02 11.17
CA HIS A 28 -4.77 -14.03 11.03
C HIS A 28 -5.73 -13.70 9.88
N ARG A 29 -6.20 -12.47 9.81
CA ARG A 29 -7.18 -12.04 8.81
C ARG A 29 -6.57 -11.95 7.40
N SER A 30 -5.29 -11.61 7.30
CA SER A 30 -4.61 -11.48 6.02
C SER A 30 -4.00 -12.77 5.50
N GLY A 31 -3.84 -13.76 6.39
CA GLY A 31 -3.18 -15.01 6.01
C GLY A 31 -1.67 -14.90 5.87
N VAL A 32 -1.05 -13.81 6.33
CA VAL A 32 0.40 -13.67 6.38
C VAL A 32 0.90 -13.90 7.80
N SER A 33 2.20 -14.13 7.95
CA SER A 33 2.76 -14.37 9.28
C SER A 33 2.78 -13.09 10.11
N PRO A 34 2.71 -13.19 11.45
CA PRO A 34 2.89 -12.01 12.31
C PRO A 34 4.22 -11.31 12.09
N THR A 35 5.28 -12.06 11.77
CA THR A 35 6.59 -11.51 11.45
C THR A 35 6.51 -10.61 10.21
N THR A 36 5.77 -11.01 9.19
CA THR A 36 5.59 -10.21 7.98
C THR A 36 4.87 -8.90 8.31
N VAL A 37 3.82 -8.94 9.13
CA VAL A 37 3.10 -7.74 9.56
C VAL A 37 4.06 -6.81 10.34
N SER A 38 4.81 -7.37 11.28
CA SER A 38 5.77 -6.59 12.07
C SER A 38 6.87 -5.98 11.19
N ASN A 39 7.38 -6.74 10.23
CA ASN A 39 8.39 -6.25 9.30
C ASN A 39 7.87 -5.06 8.51
N LEU A 40 6.66 -5.15 8.00
CA LEU A 40 6.04 -4.04 7.28
C LEU A 40 5.94 -2.79 8.16
N GLU A 41 5.47 -2.94 9.39
CA GLU A 41 5.29 -1.82 10.31
C GLU A 41 6.63 -1.19 10.73
N GLN A 42 7.71 -1.96 10.69
CA GLN A 42 9.05 -1.47 11.00
C GLN A 42 9.77 -0.87 9.79
N GLY A 43 9.12 -0.83 8.65
CA GLY A 43 9.73 -0.29 7.44
C GLY A 43 10.68 -1.24 6.74
N LYS A 44 10.61 -2.52 7.05
CA LYS A 44 11.40 -3.54 6.36
C LYS A 44 10.72 -3.96 5.07
N ALA A 45 11.51 -4.48 4.14
CA ALA A 45 10.99 -4.97 2.87
C ALA A 45 10.08 -6.17 3.08
N VAL A 46 8.95 -6.18 2.38
CA VAL A 46 8.04 -7.31 2.32
C VAL A 46 7.60 -7.50 0.88
N ARG A 47 7.02 -8.64 0.57
CA ARG A 47 6.49 -8.88 -0.77
C ARG A 47 5.32 -7.94 -1.03
N SER A 48 5.19 -7.51 -2.28
CA SER A 48 4.13 -6.57 -2.66
C SER A 48 2.74 -7.16 -2.46
N ASP A 49 2.57 -8.46 -2.71
CA ASP A 49 1.28 -9.12 -2.48
C ASP A 49 0.95 -9.17 -0.98
N SER A 50 1.94 -9.38 -0.12
CA SER A 50 1.74 -9.33 1.34
C SER A 50 1.34 -7.92 1.78
N LEU A 51 2.01 -6.90 1.25
CA LEU A 51 1.67 -5.51 1.53
C LEU A 51 0.20 -5.22 1.19
N LEU A 52 -0.23 -5.61 -0.01
CA LEU A 52 -1.60 -5.34 -0.45
C LEU A 52 -2.63 -6.15 0.33
N THR A 53 -2.31 -7.38 0.71
CA THR A 53 -3.22 -8.19 1.53
C THR A 53 -3.41 -7.59 2.91
N ILE A 54 -2.31 -7.12 3.53
CA ILE A 54 -2.37 -6.42 4.81
C ILE A 54 -3.15 -5.11 4.66
N ALA A 55 -2.88 -4.35 3.61
CA ALA A 55 -3.60 -3.11 3.34
C ALA A 55 -5.11 -3.35 3.21
N ARG A 56 -5.51 -4.47 2.60
CA ARG A 56 -6.92 -4.82 2.46
C ARG A 56 -7.58 -5.00 3.83
N VAL A 57 -6.92 -5.71 4.72
CA VAL A 57 -7.43 -5.90 6.09
C VAL A 57 -7.55 -4.56 6.82
N LEU A 58 -6.63 -3.64 6.58
CA LEU A 58 -6.62 -2.32 7.19
C LEU A 58 -7.51 -1.30 6.46
N GLN A 59 -8.22 -1.72 5.43
CA GLN A 59 -9.08 -0.86 4.61
C GLN A 59 -8.30 0.25 3.89
N LEU A 60 -7.05 -0.03 3.54
CA LEU A 60 -6.16 0.91 2.84
C LEU A 60 -5.87 0.50 1.40
N ALA A 61 -6.26 -0.70 0.98
CA ALA A 61 -5.87 -1.21 -0.34
C ALA A 61 -6.42 -0.36 -1.47
N ASP A 62 -7.69 0.00 -1.41
CA ASP A 62 -8.31 0.79 -2.47
C ASP A 62 -7.72 2.20 -2.53
N THR A 63 -7.40 2.79 -1.36
CA THR A 63 -6.73 4.09 -1.28
C THR A 63 -5.34 4.02 -1.91
N LEU A 64 -4.57 2.98 -1.61
CA LEU A 64 -3.24 2.78 -2.19
C LEU A 64 -3.30 2.68 -3.71
N VAL A 65 -4.19 1.85 -4.22
CA VAL A 65 -4.33 1.65 -5.66
C VAL A 65 -4.82 2.93 -6.34
N ALA A 66 -5.78 3.62 -5.75
CA ALA A 66 -6.29 4.88 -6.28
C ALA A 66 -5.22 5.97 -6.30
N ALA A 67 -4.36 6.00 -5.28
CA ALA A 67 -3.28 6.98 -5.21
C ALA A 67 -2.28 6.83 -6.36
N CYS A 68 -2.16 5.64 -6.92
CA CYS A 68 -1.26 5.37 -8.04
C CYS A 68 -1.90 5.69 -9.40
N ASP A 69 -3.17 6.08 -9.43
CA ASP A 69 -3.83 6.45 -10.68
C ASP A 69 -3.20 7.72 -11.23
N PRO A 70 -2.65 7.69 -12.46
CA PRO A 70 -2.00 8.88 -13.03
C PRO A 70 -2.96 10.05 -13.19
N TYR A 71 -4.25 9.80 -13.32
CA TYR A 71 -5.24 10.87 -13.46
C TYR A 71 -5.60 11.53 -12.12
N SER A 72 -5.12 11.02 -11.02
CA SER A 72 -5.30 11.64 -9.71
C SER A 72 -4.30 12.78 -9.46
N THR A 73 -3.30 12.96 -10.35
CA THR A 73 -2.30 14.02 -10.26
C THR A 73 -2.54 15.10 -11.30
N ASP A 74 -2.06 16.31 -11.04
CA ASP A 74 -2.17 17.41 -12.01
C ASP A 74 -1.44 17.08 -13.30
N LEU A 75 -0.24 16.50 -13.20
CA LEU A 75 0.52 16.08 -14.37
C LEU A 75 -0.25 15.06 -15.20
N GLY A 76 -0.82 14.06 -14.55
CA GLY A 76 -1.58 13.01 -15.24
C GLY A 76 -2.81 13.58 -15.93
N ARG A 77 -3.54 14.49 -15.24
CA ARG A 77 -4.70 15.14 -15.83
C ARG A 77 -4.32 16.04 -17.00
N LEU A 78 -3.23 16.78 -16.86
CA LEU A 78 -2.74 17.64 -17.94
C LEU A 78 -2.39 16.82 -19.17
N ARG A 79 -1.74 15.69 -18.98
CA ARG A 79 -1.31 14.84 -20.09
C ARG A 79 -2.40 13.94 -20.63
N ALA A 80 -3.49 13.77 -19.91
CA ALA A 80 -4.62 12.96 -20.37
C ALA A 80 -5.26 13.52 -21.65
N GLY A 81 -5.17 14.85 -21.88
CA GLY A 81 -5.65 15.46 -23.10
C GLY A 81 -4.75 15.25 -24.31
N GLN A 82 -3.54 14.73 -24.12
CA GLN A 82 -2.62 14.45 -25.21
C GLN A 82 -2.94 13.08 -25.80
N GLN A 83 -2.70 12.93 -27.08
CA GLN A 83 -2.89 11.66 -27.73
C GLN A 83 -1.82 10.68 -27.26
N LEU A 84 -2.24 9.65 -26.55
CA LEU A 84 -1.34 8.60 -26.08
C LEU A 84 -1.17 7.54 -27.16
N PRO A 85 0.00 6.86 -27.22
CA PRO A 85 0.16 5.72 -28.09
C PRO A 85 -0.91 4.67 -27.79
N LYS A 86 -1.44 4.05 -28.83
CA LYS A 86 -2.44 3.00 -28.65
C LYS A 86 -1.88 1.81 -27.89
N ARG A 87 -0.59 1.63 -27.95
CA ARG A 87 0.11 0.61 -27.16
C ARG A 87 1.52 1.05 -26.92
N VAL A 88 2.03 0.64 -25.78
CA VAL A 88 3.42 0.87 -25.42
C VAL A 88 4.22 -0.35 -25.83
N ARG A 89 5.29 -0.14 -26.57
CA ARG A 89 6.18 -1.21 -26.98
C ARG A 89 7.04 -1.66 -25.81
N ARG A 90 7.20 -2.94 -25.67
CA ARG A 90 8.03 -3.54 -24.65
C ARG A 90 9.17 -4.30 -25.27
#